data_7db1e09c0cc62a77bb915e23b10f1a26
#
_entry.id   7db1e09c0cc62a77bb915e23b10f1a26
#
_cell.length_a   1.000
_cell.length_b   1.000
_cell.length_c   1.000
_cell.angle_alpha   90.00
_cell.angle_beta   90.00
_cell.angle_gamma   90.00
#
_symmetry.space_group_name_H-M   'P 1'
#
loop_
_entity.id
_entity.type
_entity.pdbx_description
1 polymer ?
#
loop_
_entity_poly.entity_id
_entity_poly.type
_entity_poly.pdbx_seq_one_letter_code
_entity_poly.pdbx_strand_id
1 'polypeptide(L)'
;ADEGHKLRNKDTARTGRFLRYLAQHNARFFTWSGTLFGSSVKHGAHLSAFALREGSPFPLDPDVVDEWSAAIDPSDNPAPLGPLQRLLVATGEGEIERALHVRIVESPGVVSTKEGAIDASILIDERAVTVPAGINEALTNLRKTWVRPDGEELVDALELARVAREMAAGFYYRWIFPKGEPDSLIEAWFQARKAWHKEVREKLKRREPHLDSPLLLAKAAARYHLGEPSDLPTWASDSYLDWIEIRDSVYHESEAVWIDDYLARDAAKWACENRGIVWYQHGAFGQRVAELAGIPLHGGGIGAEDRILAERGDRSIVASIKSHGTGRDGLQRFFSEQLVSNPPSSGSDWEQLLGRLHRIGQPRDEVVTLAYRHTPEYADAIDNAIKQARWVQGVGGNLQKLCTASVIFLTP
;
A
#
# COMPACT_ATOMS: atom_id res chain seq x y z
N ALA A 1 8.89 3.62 18.66
CA ALA A 1 7.72 3.25 17.85
C ALA A 1 7.90 1.83 17.34
N ASP A 2 6.99 0.96 17.68
CA ASP A 2 6.86 -0.33 17.03
C ASP A 2 6.22 -0.12 15.65
N GLU A 3 6.57 -0.97 14.66
CA GLU A 3 6.14 -0.83 13.28
C GLU A 3 6.45 0.55 12.69
N GLY A 4 7.73 0.97 12.83
CA GLY A 4 8.20 2.28 12.37
C GLY A 4 7.95 2.59 10.90
N HIS A 5 7.77 1.57 10.06
CA HIS A 5 7.40 1.75 8.66
C HIS A 5 6.07 2.51 8.47
N LYS A 6 5.19 2.53 9.47
CA LYS A 6 3.95 3.34 9.44
C LYS A 6 4.21 4.85 9.50
N LEU A 7 5.43 5.25 9.87
CA LEU A 7 5.90 6.63 9.92
C LEU A 7 6.86 6.99 8.77
N ARG A 8 7.10 6.06 7.84
CA ARG A 8 8.07 6.22 6.75
C ARG A 8 7.77 7.36 5.78
N ASN A 9 6.51 7.74 5.63
CA ASN A 9 6.13 8.89 4.81
C ASN A 9 6.02 10.14 5.69
N LYS A 10 7.05 11.00 5.62
CA LYS A 10 7.11 12.27 6.39
C LYS A 10 5.99 13.25 6.06
N ASP A 11 5.38 13.13 4.87
CA ASP A 11 4.39 14.05 4.36
C ASP A 11 2.96 13.74 4.84
N THR A 12 2.78 12.61 5.54
CA THR A 12 1.48 12.31 6.14
C THR A 12 1.24 13.12 7.41
N ALA A 13 0.00 13.53 7.63
CA ALA A 13 -0.41 14.24 8.84
C ALA A 13 -0.05 13.47 10.12
N ARG A 14 -0.17 12.14 10.10
CA ARG A 14 0.22 11.26 11.22
C ARG A 14 1.69 11.45 11.58
N THR A 15 2.58 11.28 10.60
CA THR A 15 4.03 11.39 10.82
C THR A 15 4.40 12.80 11.24
N GLY A 16 3.88 13.82 10.56
CA GLY A 16 4.12 15.22 10.91
C GLY A 16 3.71 15.55 12.34
N ARG A 17 2.56 15.10 12.81
CA ARG A 17 2.11 15.29 14.22
C ARG A 17 3.01 14.57 15.20
N PHE A 18 3.36 13.33 14.89
CA PHE A 18 4.23 12.54 15.75
C PHE A 18 5.61 13.19 15.89
N LEU A 19 6.22 13.63 14.80
CA LEU A 19 7.53 14.28 14.81
C LEU A 19 7.49 15.63 15.54
N ARG A 20 6.44 16.44 15.37
CA ARG A 20 6.24 17.67 16.14
C ARG A 20 6.13 17.40 17.63
N TYR A 21 5.37 16.39 18.04
CA TYR A 21 5.28 15.97 19.45
C TYR A 21 6.66 15.64 20.01
N LEU A 22 7.46 14.83 19.30
CA LEU A 22 8.82 14.48 19.74
C LEU A 22 9.70 15.72 19.90
N ALA A 23 9.66 16.66 18.94
CA ALA A 23 10.44 17.89 18.98
C ALA A 23 10.04 18.80 20.16
N GLN A 24 8.74 18.97 20.42
CA GLN A 24 8.21 19.80 21.49
C GLN A 24 8.54 19.25 22.89
N HIS A 25 8.57 17.95 23.05
CA HIS A 25 8.80 17.31 24.35
C HIS A 25 10.26 16.85 24.56
N ASN A 26 11.16 17.12 23.63
CA ASN A 26 12.55 16.62 23.64
C ASN A 26 12.63 15.13 23.98
N ALA A 27 11.68 14.36 23.49
CA ALA A 27 11.55 12.95 23.81
C ALA A 27 12.61 12.12 23.09
N ARG A 28 13.14 11.11 23.77
CA ARG A 28 13.98 10.10 23.11
C ARG A 28 13.13 9.27 22.18
N PHE A 29 13.63 9.02 20.96
CA PHE A 29 12.94 8.25 19.95
C PHE A 29 13.80 7.06 19.52
N PHE A 30 13.17 5.92 19.43
CA PHE A 30 13.70 4.74 18.75
C PHE A 30 12.56 4.04 18.01
N THR A 31 12.88 3.35 16.93
CA THR A 31 11.90 2.65 16.09
C THR A 31 12.39 1.27 15.72
N TRP A 32 11.46 0.36 15.58
CA TRP A 32 11.68 -1.03 15.20
C TRP A 32 10.78 -1.32 14.00
N SER A 33 11.31 -1.98 13.02
CA SER A 33 10.53 -2.42 11.86
C SER A 33 11.33 -3.45 11.06
N GLY A 34 10.69 -4.51 10.63
CA GLY A 34 11.25 -5.44 9.66
C GLY A 34 11.30 -4.86 8.23
N THR A 35 10.56 -3.77 7.98
CA THR A 35 10.40 -3.14 6.65
C THR A 35 10.50 -1.62 6.71
N LEU A 36 11.54 -1.10 7.39
CA LEU A 36 11.72 0.34 7.58
C LEU A 36 11.78 1.10 6.24
N PHE A 37 12.52 0.54 5.30
CA PHE A 37 12.59 1.03 3.92
C PHE A 37 11.47 0.38 3.09
N GLY A 38 10.83 1.15 2.23
CA GLY A 38 9.86 0.63 1.28
C GLY A 38 10.44 0.64 -0.14
N SER A 39 10.56 1.84 -0.72
CA SER A 39 11.09 2.05 -2.08
C SER A 39 11.91 3.32 -2.19
N SER A 40 12.34 3.90 -1.06
CA SER A 40 13.10 5.14 -1.04
C SER A 40 13.94 5.28 0.22
N VAL A 41 15.14 5.84 0.08
CA VAL A 41 15.99 6.24 1.22
C VAL A 41 15.31 7.30 2.09
N LYS A 42 14.40 8.11 1.53
CA LYS A 42 13.61 9.10 2.26
C LYS A 42 12.78 8.48 3.38
N HIS A 43 12.38 7.22 3.22
CA HIS A 43 11.57 6.51 4.22
C HIS A 43 12.28 6.33 5.56
N GLY A 44 13.59 6.13 5.54
CA GLY A 44 14.39 5.95 6.75
C GLY A 44 15.10 7.23 7.22
N ALA A 45 15.42 8.15 6.30
CA ALA A 45 16.27 9.29 6.59
C ALA A 45 15.73 10.19 7.71
N HIS A 46 14.46 10.61 7.65
CA HIS A 46 13.86 11.47 8.67
C HIS A 46 13.70 10.76 10.03
N LEU A 47 13.43 9.46 10.04
CA LEU A 47 13.34 8.68 11.29
C LEU A 47 14.72 8.52 11.94
N SER A 48 15.76 8.27 11.14
CA SER A 48 17.13 8.21 11.59
C SER A 48 17.62 9.56 12.10
N ALA A 49 17.28 10.66 11.44
CA ALA A 49 17.61 12.01 11.88
C ALA A 49 16.99 12.32 13.27
N PHE A 50 15.75 11.91 13.50
CA PHE A 50 15.10 12.07 14.82
C PHE A 50 15.69 11.16 15.89
N ALA A 51 16.06 9.93 15.55
CA ALA A 51 16.59 8.96 16.50
C ALA A 51 18.06 9.25 16.86
N LEU A 52 18.89 9.53 15.87
CA LEU A 52 20.35 9.56 15.97
C LEU A 52 20.95 10.95 15.82
N ARG A 53 20.18 11.95 15.34
CA ARG A 53 20.63 13.33 15.11
C ARG A 53 21.89 13.34 14.21
N GLU A 54 23.01 13.93 14.67
CA GLU A 54 24.28 13.98 13.93
C GLU A 54 24.89 12.61 13.66
N GLY A 55 24.50 11.57 14.42
CA GLY A 55 24.88 10.18 14.20
C GLY A 55 24.05 9.47 13.12
N SER A 56 23.13 10.17 12.43
CA SER A 56 22.33 9.56 11.36
C SER A 56 23.19 9.03 10.21
N PRO A 57 22.94 7.81 9.71
CA PRO A 57 23.59 7.30 8.50
C PRO A 57 23.20 8.08 7.24
N PHE A 58 22.13 8.86 7.29
CA PHE A 58 21.65 9.69 6.21
C PHE A 58 21.98 11.16 6.43
N PRO A 59 22.07 11.96 5.37
CA PRO A 59 22.18 13.41 5.51
C PRO A 59 21.03 13.98 6.34
N LEU A 60 21.32 15.03 7.11
CA LEU A 60 20.29 15.76 7.87
C LEU A 60 19.57 16.80 7.00
N ASP A 61 20.25 17.28 5.97
CA ASP A 61 19.71 18.23 5.01
C ASP A 61 18.73 17.52 4.07
N PRO A 62 17.45 17.95 4.01
CA PRO A 62 16.44 17.34 3.14
C PRO A 62 16.78 17.41 1.66
N ASP A 63 17.44 18.48 1.19
CA ASP A 63 17.79 18.63 -0.22
C ASP A 63 18.85 17.60 -0.63
N VAL A 64 19.83 17.32 0.26
CA VAL A 64 20.82 16.27 0.05
C VAL A 64 20.19 14.88 0.11
N VAL A 65 19.18 14.65 0.98
CA VAL A 65 18.42 13.40 0.99
C VAL A 65 17.67 13.22 -0.33
N ASP A 66 17.15 14.30 -0.91
CA ASP A 66 16.47 14.27 -2.21
C ASP A 66 17.43 13.90 -3.35
N GLU A 67 18.67 14.43 -3.33
CA GLU A 67 19.73 14.02 -4.25
C GLU A 67 20.10 12.54 -4.10
N TRP A 68 20.25 12.05 -2.86
CA TRP A 68 20.50 10.64 -2.61
C TRP A 68 19.37 9.74 -3.12
N SER A 69 18.13 10.14 -2.86
CA SER A 69 16.96 9.43 -3.35
C SER A 69 16.94 9.33 -4.87
N ALA A 70 17.23 10.42 -5.57
CA ALA A 70 17.26 10.45 -7.02
C ALA A 70 18.32 9.50 -7.62
N ALA A 71 19.40 9.23 -6.89
CA ALA A 71 20.52 8.39 -7.35
C ALA A 71 20.42 6.92 -6.89
N ILE A 72 19.77 6.65 -5.75
CA ILE A 72 19.76 5.31 -5.12
C ILE A 72 18.41 4.60 -5.27
N ASP A 73 17.29 5.35 -5.22
CA ASP A 73 15.96 4.73 -5.24
C ASP A 73 15.71 4.00 -6.57
N PRO A 74 14.90 2.93 -6.56
CA PRO A 74 14.60 2.18 -7.77
C PRO A 74 13.98 3.08 -8.83
N SER A 75 14.70 3.33 -9.91
CA SER A 75 14.28 4.18 -11.03
C SER A 75 14.78 3.61 -12.34
N ASP A 76 14.04 3.84 -13.42
CA ASP A 76 14.49 3.49 -14.76
C ASP A 76 15.53 4.49 -15.30
N ASN A 77 15.59 5.70 -14.70
CA ASN A 77 16.59 6.75 -14.99
C ASN A 77 17.16 7.31 -13.69
N PRO A 78 18.07 6.58 -13.00
CA PRO A 78 18.68 7.08 -11.77
C PRO A 78 19.59 8.28 -12.07
N ALA A 79 19.65 9.23 -11.13
CA ALA A 79 20.57 10.34 -11.22
C ALA A 79 22.03 9.87 -11.11
N PRO A 80 23.00 10.64 -11.64
CA PRO A 80 24.41 10.30 -11.51
C PRO A 80 24.88 10.19 -10.05
N LEU A 81 25.72 9.21 -9.76
CA LEU A 81 26.27 8.93 -8.41
C LEU A 81 27.29 9.96 -7.88
N GLY A 82 27.49 11.09 -8.56
CA GLY A 82 28.52 12.08 -8.21
C GLY A 82 28.57 12.44 -6.71
N PRO A 83 27.48 12.83 -6.06
CA PRO A 83 27.46 13.14 -4.63
C PRO A 83 27.77 11.94 -3.72
N LEU A 84 27.54 10.72 -4.22
CA LEU A 84 27.65 9.46 -3.48
C LEU A 84 29.00 8.74 -3.66
N GLN A 85 29.88 9.22 -4.55
CA GLN A 85 31.21 8.63 -4.74
C GLN A 85 32.02 8.59 -3.44
N ARG A 86 31.88 9.60 -2.59
CA ARG A 86 32.52 9.61 -1.27
C ARG A 86 32.05 8.48 -0.36
N LEU A 87 30.79 8.06 -0.49
CA LEU A 87 30.24 6.92 0.26
C LEU A 87 30.87 5.62 -0.21
N LEU A 88 31.01 5.40 -1.52
CA LEU A 88 31.69 4.23 -2.09
C LEU A 88 33.16 4.15 -1.62
N VAL A 89 33.86 5.27 -1.69
CA VAL A 89 35.26 5.33 -1.23
C VAL A 89 35.38 5.08 0.28
N ALA A 90 34.48 5.66 1.09
CA ALA A 90 34.53 5.54 2.54
C ALA A 90 34.23 4.11 3.04
N THR A 91 33.36 3.38 2.31
CA THR A 91 32.99 2.02 2.68
C THR A 91 33.82 0.95 1.96
N GLY A 92 34.55 1.31 0.91
CA GLY A 92 35.32 0.37 0.09
C GLY A 92 34.45 -0.55 -0.78
N GLU A 93 33.15 -0.23 -0.95
CA GLU A 93 32.21 -1.03 -1.71
C GLU A 93 32.12 -0.57 -3.17
N GLY A 94 31.83 -1.52 -4.07
CA GLY A 94 31.68 -1.24 -5.50
C GLY A 94 30.25 -0.82 -5.89
N GLU A 95 29.26 -1.16 -5.08
CA GLU A 95 27.84 -0.91 -5.32
C GLU A 95 27.26 0.03 -4.27
N ILE A 96 26.49 1.01 -4.72
CA ILE A 96 25.99 2.09 -3.86
C ILE A 96 25.00 1.59 -2.79
N GLU A 97 24.15 0.63 -3.12
CA GLU A 97 23.20 0.04 -2.17
C GLU A 97 23.94 -0.66 -1.03
N ARG A 98 25.00 -1.40 -1.37
CA ARG A 98 25.84 -2.09 -0.41
C ARG A 98 26.66 -1.12 0.44
N ALA A 99 27.19 -0.06 -0.16
CA ALA A 99 27.87 1.01 0.56
C ALA A 99 26.94 1.70 1.56
N LEU A 100 25.69 1.95 1.16
CA LEU A 100 24.69 2.51 2.06
C LEU A 100 24.33 1.53 3.18
N HIS A 101 24.19 0.24 2.88
CA HIS A 101 23.96 -0.80 3.88
C HIS A 101 25.07 -0.82 4.95
N VAL A 102 26.33 -0.88 4.54
CA VAL A 102 27.47 -0.84 5.45
C VAL A 102 27.42 0.39 6.35
N ARG A 103 27.19 1.57 5.77
CA ARG A 103 27.04 2.81 6.53
C ARG A 103 25.90 2.76 7.54
N ILE A 104 24.74 2.19 7.18
CA ILE A 104 23.58 2.06 8.08
C ILE A 104 23.97 1.14 9.27
N VAL A 105 24.49 -0.04 8.99
CA VAL A 105 24.75 -1.06 10.02
C VAL A 105 25.88 -0.65 10.95
N GLU A 106 26.89 0.06 10.45
CA GLU A 106 28.01 0.54 11.25
C GLU A 106 27.72 1.83 12.02
N SER A 107 26.57 2.48 11.76
CA SER A 107 26.20 3.71 12.48
C SER A 107 25.88 3.41 13.95
N PRO A 108 26.52 4.10 14.92
CA PRO A 108 26.23 3.92 16.33
C PRO A 108 24.76 4.19 16.64
N GLY A 109 24.11 3.25 17.35
CA GLY A 109 22.69 3.33 17.70
C GLY A 109 21.76 2.66 16.69
N VAL A 110 22.27 2.13 15.60
CA VAL A 110 21.56 1.21 14.71
C VAL A 110 21.80 -0.21 15.17
N VAL A 111 20.75 -0.99 15.27
CA VAL A 111 20.80 -2.44 15.54
C VAL A 111 20.12 -3.16 14.39
N SER A 112 20.90 -3.94 13.66
CA SER A 112 20.38 -4.84 12.63
C SER A 112 20.45 -6.26 13.18
N THR A 113 19.32 -6.98 13.12
CA THR A 113 19.24 -8.38 13.51
C THR A 113 19.08 -9.22 12.26
N LYS A 114 19.81 -10.31 12.17
CA LYS A 114 19.51 -11.34 11.16
C LYS A 114 18.30 -12.11 11.65
N GLU A 115 17.33 -12.32 10.77
CA GLU A 115 16.18 -13.19 11.09
C GLU A 115 16.70 -14.57 11.52
N GLY A 116 16.09 -15.13 12.58
CA GLY A 116 16.31 -16.52 12.94
C GLY A 116 15.87 -17.42 11.79
N ALA A 117 16.57 -18.55 11.63
CA ALA A 117 16.20 -19.51 10.59
C ALA A 117 14.74 -19.93 10.77
N ILE A 118 13.96 -19.76 9.71
CA ILE A 118 12.64 -20.35 9.58
C ILE A 118 12.88 -21.67 8.84
N ASP A 119 12.52 -22.79 9.45
CA ASP A 119 12.79 -24.12 8.89
C ASP A 119 11.97 -24.41 7.63
N ALA A 120 10.80 -23.78 7.51
CA ALA A 120 9.95 -23.91 6.33
C ALA A 120 10.54 -23.18 5.11
N SER A 121 10.50 -23.82 3.95
CA SER A 121 10.76 -23.19 2.66
C SER A 121 9.55 -22.36 2.20
N ILE A 122 9.76 -21.44 1.27
CA ILE A 122 8.69 -20.66 0.66
C ILE A 122 8.74 -20.83 -0.86
N LEU A 123 7.61 -21.25 -1.41
CA LEU A 123 7.39 -21.40 -2.84
C LEU A 123 6.38 -20.33 -3.30
N ILE A 124 6.70 -19.62 -4.37
CA ILE A 124 5.76 -18.71 -5.03
C ILE A 124 5.59 -19.15 -6.47
N ASP A 125 4.35 -19.40 -6.88
CA ASP A 125 4.04 -19.86 -8.23
C ASP A 125 2.85 -19.10 -8.81
N GLU A 126 2.75 -19.12 -10.14
CA GLU A 126 1.63 -18.53 -10.86
C GLU A 126 0.44 -19.48 -10.86
N ARG A 127 -0.73 -18.94 -10.50
CA ARG A 127 -1.99 -19.60 -10.80
C ARG A 127 -2.47 -19.17 -12.18
N ALA A 128 -2.32 -20.05 -13.15
CA ALA A 128 -2.77 -19.78 -14.50
C ALA A 128 -4.29 -19.72 -14.60
N VAL A 129 -4.81 -18.71 -15.29
CA VAL A 129 -6.24 -18.55 -15.58
C VAL A 129 -6.40 -17.97 -16.99
N THR A 130 -7.43 -18.46 -17.70
CA THR A 130 -7.76 -17.92 -19.02
C THR A 130 -8.61 -16.66 -18.88
N VAL A 131 -8.11 -15.56 -19.44
CA VAL A 131 -8.83 -14.27 -19.45
C VAL A 131 -9.93 -14.33 -20.52
N PRO A 132 -11.20 -14.08 -20.18
CA PRO A 132 -12.28 -14.03 -21.16
C PRO A 132 -12.07 -12.95 -22.22
N ALA A 133 -12.50 -13.20 -23.45
CA ALA A 133 -12.35 -12.25 -24.57
C ALA A 133 -12.95 -10.87 -24.26
N GLY A 134 -14.11 -10.82 -23.60
CA GLY A 134 -14.76 -9.57 -23.19
C GLY A 134 -13.93 -8.72 -22.21
N ILE A 135 -13.18 -9.37 -21.29
CA ILE A 135 -12.26 -8.68 -20.38
C ILE A 135 -11.07 -8.10 -21.15
N ASN A 136 -10.47 -8.89 -22.05
CA ASN A 136 -9.33 -8.44 -22.87
C ASN A 136 -9.73 -7.26 -23.77
N GLU A 137 -10.92 -7.30 -24.36
CA GLU A 137 -11.46 -6.21 -25.18
C GLU A 137 -11.69 -4.95 -24.34
N ALA A 138 -12.35 -5.08 -23.18
CA ALA A 138 -12.62 -3.98 -22.28
C ALA A 138 -11.31 -3.33 -21.76
N LEU A 139 -10.30 -4.11 -21.38
CA LEU A 139 -8.99 -3.60 -20.96
C LEU A 139 -8.25 -2.90 -22.13
N THR A 140 -8.33 -3.46 -23.33
CA THR A 140 -7.71 -2.85 -24.51
C THR A 140 -8.34 -1.50 -24.83
N ASN A 141 -9.67 -1.41 -24.78
CA ASN A 141 -10.40 -0.17 -24.99
C ASN A 141 -10.06 0.85 -23.88
N LEU A 142 -10.06 0.44 -22.61
CA LEU A 142 -9.72 1.31 -21.49
C LEU A 142 -8.33 1.94 -21.67
N ARG A 143 -7.29 1.14 -21.98
CA ARG A 143 -5.92 1.64 -22.18
C ARG A 143 -5.81 2.60 -23.36
N LYS A 144 -6.60 2.40 -24.41
CA LYS A 144 -6.57 3.21 -25.64
C LYS A 144 -7.33 4.52 -25.48
N THR A 145 -8.48 4.50 -24.82
CA THR A 145 -9.41 5.62 -24.79
C THR A 145 -9.47 6.36 -23.46
N TRP A 146 -9.01 5.73 -22.37
CA TRP A 146 -9.17 6.17 -20.99
C TRP A 146 -10.63 6.33 -20.57
N VAL A 147 -11.53 5.57 -21.22
CA VAL A 147 -12.98 5.56 -20.94
C VAL A 147 -13.37 4.20 -20.39
N ARG A 148 -14.08 4.19 -19.26
CA ARG A 148 -14.63 2.97 -18.66
C ARG A 148 -15.76 2.38 -19.53
N PRO A 149 -16.14 1.12 -19.33
CA PRO A 149 -17.25 0.50 -20.07
C PRO A 149 -18.61 1.21 -19.92
N ASP A 150 -18.81 1.98 -18.83
CA ASP A 150 -20.02 2.79 -18.59
C ASP A 150 -19.95 4.21 -19.18
N GLY A 151 -18.88 4.55 -19.92
CA GLY A 151 -18.71 5.83 -20.61
C GLY A 151 -18.03 6.91 -19.77
N GLU A 152 -17.63 6.64 -18.52
CA GLU A 152 -16.92 7.63 -17.69
C GLU A 152 -15.46 7.76 -18.13
N GLU A 153 -15.03 9.00 -18.36
CA GLU A 153 -13.66 9.34 -18.71
C GLU A 153 -12.76 9.39 -17.45
N LEU A 154 -11.58 8.78 -17.53
CA LEU A 154 -10.61 8.79 -16.45
C LEU A 154 -9.69 10.03 -16.53
N VAL A 155 -9.40 10.60 -15.37
CA VAL A 155 -8.76 11.92 -15.28
C VAL A 155 -7.23 11.84 -15.26
N ASP A 156 -6.68 10.73 -14.71
CA ASP A 156 -5.23 10.58 -14.55
C ASP A 156 -4.76 9.12 -14.63
N ALA A 157 -3.45 8.95 -14.77
CA ALA A 157 -2.81 7.64 -14.90
C ALA A 157 -2.98 6.74 -13.65
N LEU A 158 -3.14 7.31 -12.45
CA LEU A 158 -3.35 6.53 -11.23
C LEU A 158 -4.75 5.94 -11.21
N GLU A 159 -5.74 6.72 -11.66
CA GLU A 159 -7.10 6.24 -11.81
C GLU A 159 -7.20 5.16 -12.89
N LEU A 160 -6.53 5.37 -14.03
CA LEU A 160 -6.42 4.36 -15.09
C LEU A 160 -5.84 3.05 -14.55
N ALA A 161 -4.71 3.11 -13.84
CA ALA A 161 -4.06 1.93 -13.29
C ALA A 161 -4.97 1.21 -12.26
N ARG A 162 -5.69 1.97 -11.43
CA ARG A 162 -6.65 1.41 -10.47
C ARG A 162 -7.79 0.68 -11.17
N VAL A 163 -8.46 1.34 -12.12
CA VAL A 163 -9.60 0.78 -12.86
C VAL A 163 -9.15 -0.42 -13.71
N ALA A 164 -7.99 -0.36 -14.35
CA ALA A 164 -7.47 -1.47 -15.12
C ALA A 164 -7.22 -2.72 -14.23
N ARG A 165 -6.73 -2.55 -13.01
CA ARG A 165 -6.56 -3.66 -12.05
C ARG A 165 -7.90 -4.21 -11.55
N GLU A 166 -8.90 -3.37 -11.35
CA GLU A 166 -10.26 -3.80 -11.04
C GLU A 166 -10.84 -4.62 -12.20
N MET A 167 -10.71 -4.12 -13.44
CA MET A 167 -11.20 -4.81 -14.64
C MET A 167 -10.46 -6.11 -14.93
N ALA A 168 -9.16 -6.18 -14.62
CA ALA A 168 -8.40 -7.43 -14.65
C ALA A 168 -8.92 -8.47 -13.65
N ALA A 169 -9.56 -8.05 -12.55
CA ALA A 169 -10.29 -8.93 -11.65
C ALA A 169 -11.72 -9.25 -12.12
N GLY A 170 -12.15 -8.67 -13.22
CA GLY A 170 -13.44 -8.93 -13.85
C GLY A 170 -14.56 -7.92 -13.54
N PHE A 171 -14.27 -6.83 -12.83
CA PHE A 171 -15.26 -5.81 -12.45
C PHE A 171 -14.60 -4.43 -12.37
N TYR A 172 -15.41 -3.39 -12.20
CA TYR A 172 -14.97 -2.04 -11.81
C TYR A 172 -15.96 -1.42 -10.85
N TYR A 173 -15.55 -0.43 -10.05
CA TYR A 173 -16.44 0.32 -9.19
C TYR A 173 -17.00 1.53 -9.92
N ARG A 174 -18.33 1.76 -9.75
CA ARG A 174 -18.99 3.01 -10.11
C ARG A 174 -19.77 3.57 -8.92
N TRP A 175 -20.04 4.85 -8.96
CA TRP A 175 -20.97 5.44 -8.01
C TRP A 175 -22.39 5.31 -8.55
N ILE A 176 -23.29 4.99 -7.63
CA ILE A 176 -24.73 4.96 -7.89
C ILE A 176 -25.41 5.93 -6.93
N PHE A 177 -26.51 6.48 -7.38
CA PHE A 177 -27.29 7.48 -6.67
C PHE A 177 -28.70 6.90 -6.41
N PRO A 178 -28.85 6.05 -5.37
CA PRO A 178 -30.05 5.22 -5.18
C PRO A 178 -31.29 6.02 -4.78
N LYS A 179 -31.14 7.27 -4.36
CA LYS A 179 -32.28 8.13 -4.02
C LYS A 179 -32.91 8.85 -5.22
N GLY A 180 -32.34 8.71 -6.42
CA GLY A 180 -32.86 9.27 -7.64
C GLY A 180 -32.72 10.79 -7.72
N GLU A 181 -31.63 11.34 -7.20
CA GLU A 181 -31.32 12.76 -7.32
C GLU A 181 -31.25 13.19 -8.80
N PRO A 182 -31.71 14.40 -9.15
CA PRO A 182 -31.62 14.90 -10.51
C PRO A 182 -30.19 14.99 -11.04
N ASP A 183 -29.95 14.67 -12.30
CA ASP A 183 -28.62 14.70 -12.93
C ASP A 183 -27.91 16.04 -12.75
N SER A 184 -28.67 17.16 -12.86
CA SER A 184 -28.11 18.50 -12.64
C SER A 184 -27.60 18.72 -11.22
N LEU A 185 -28.24 18.13 -10.22
CA LEU A 185 -27.80 18.18 -8.83
C LEU A 185 -26.55 17.31 -8.63
N ILE A 186 -26.53 16.12 -9.22
CA ILE A 186 -25.36 15.22 -9.18
C ILE A 186 -24.15 15.89 -9.83
N GLU A 187 -24.33 16.52 -10.98
CA GLU A 187 -23.27 17.25 -11.67
C GLU A 187 -22.75 18.41 -10.84
N ALA A 188 -23.63 19.26 -10.28
CA ALA A 188 -23.23 20.34 -9.39
C ALA A 188 -22.47 19.82 -8.16
N TRP A 189 -22.90 18.71 -7.60
CA TRP A 189 -22.20 18.05 -6.48
C TRP A 189 -20.78 17.61 -6.87
N PHE A 190 -20.62 16.99 -8.06
CA PHE A 190 -19.29 16.61 -8.56
C PHE A 190 -18.37 17.81 -8.74
N GLN A 191 -18.89 18.90 -9.31
CA GLN A 191 -18.10 20.14 -9.54
C GLN A 191 -17.67 20.77 -8.21
N ALA A 192 -18.57 20.95 -7.26
CA ALA A 192 -18.26 21.50 -5.95
C ALA A 192 -17.25 20.60 -5.18
N ARG A 193 -17.44 19.29 -5.21
CA ARG A 193 -16.53 18.32 -4.61
C ARG A 193 -15.12 18.39 -5.23
N LYS A 194 -15.04 18.47 -6.55
CA LYS A 194 -13.77 18.58 -7.29
C LYS A 194 -13.03 19.86 -6.94
N ALA A 195 -13.73 20.99 -6.91
CA ALA A 195 -13.17 22.29 -6.54
C ALA A 195 -12.63 22.26 -5.10
N TRP A 196 -13.44 21.80 -4.14
CA TRP A 196 -13.04 21.67 -2.74
C TRP A 196 -11.82 20.78 -2.56
N HIS A 197 -11.80 19.58 -3.16
CA HIS A 197 -10.68 18.65 -3.04
C HIS A 197 -9.41 19.18 -3.71
N LYS A 198 -9.53 19.97 -4.80
CA LYS A 198 -8.40 20.62 -5.44
C LYS A 198 -7.78 21.65 -4.48
N GLU A 199 -8.60 22.54 -3.91
CA GLU A 199 -8.15 23.58 -3.00
C GLU A 199 -7.53 23.01 -1.72
N VAL A 200 -8.15 21.97 -1.13
CA VAL A 200 -7.59 21.23 0.01
C VAL A 200 -6.22 20.64 -0.33
N ARG A 201 -6.06 20.00 -1.50
CA ARG A 201 -4.76 19.43 -1.91
C ARG A 201 -3.68 20.51 -2.06
N GLU A 202 -4.01 21.65 -2.67
CA GLU A 202 -3.07 22.76 -2.82
C GLU A 202 -2.68 23.35 -1.46
N LYS A 203 -3.63 23.47 -0.54
CA LYS A 203 -3.36 23.96 0.82
C LYS A 203 -2.49 23.00 1.62
N LEU A 204 -2.74 21.69 1.52
CA LEU A 204 -1.93 20.65 2.19
C LEU A 204 -0.46 20.66 1.72
N LYS A 205 -0.18 21.00 0.46
CA LYS A 205 1.20 21.14 -0.06
C LYS A 205 2.02 22.18 0.70
N ARG A 206 1.39 23.18 1.30
CA ARG A 206 2.07 24.25 2.08
C ARG A 206 2.55 23.76 3.45
N ARG A 207 2.11 22.59 3.92
CA ARG A 207 2.55 21.93 5.17
C ARG A 207 2.45 22.84 6.41
N GLU A 208 1.43 23.69 6.47
CA GLU A 208 1.23 24.59 7.60
C GLU A 208 0.91 23.80 8.87
N PRO A 209 1.55 24.10 10.01
CA PRO A 209 1.24 23.50 11.30
C PRO A 209 -0.26 23.68 11.65
N HIS A 210 -0.86 22.63 12.21
CA HIS A 210 -2.30 22.60 12.55
C HIS A 210 -3.29 22.65 11.38
N LEU A 211 -2.82 22.73 10.11
CA LEU A 211 -3.61 22.62 8.88
C LEU A 211 -3.12 21.47 7.98
N ASP A 212 -2.72 20.39 8.58
CA ASP A 212 -2.02 19.27 7.96
C ASP A 212 -2.92 18.07 7.61
N SER A 213 -4.22 18.25 7.65
CA SER A 213 -5.18 17.21 7.21
C SER A 213 -6.46 17.83 6.65
N PRO A 214 -7.17 17.11 5.76
CA PRO A 214 -8.45 17.57 5.21
C PRO A 214 -9.46 17.95 6.30
N LEU A 215 -9.51 17.19 7.41
CA LEU A 215 -10.40 17.47 8.53
C LEU A 215 -10.07 18.80 9.21
N LEU A 216 -8.79 19.07 9.45
CA LEU A 216 -8.37 20.33 10.08
C LEU A 216 -8.59 21.53 9.16
N LEU A 217 -8.39 21.34 7.86
CA LEU A 217 -8.70 22.36 6.86
C LEU A 217 -10.20 22.66 6.80
N ALA A 218 -11.05 21.62 6.81
CA ALA A 218 -12.49 21.80 6.86
C ALA A 218 -12.93 22.55 8.12
N LYS A 219 -12.37 22.20 9.30
CA LYS A 219 -12.63 22.91 10.55
C LYS A 219 -12.13 24.37 10.51
N ALA A 220 -10.99 24.63 9.89
CA ALA A 220 -10.44 25.99 9.76
C ALA A 220 -11.28 26.85 8.80
N ALA A 221 -11.75 26.27 7.70
CA ALA A 221 -12.67 26.93 6.79
C ALA A 221 -14.02 27.21 7.45
N ALA A 222 -14.57 26.26 8.19
CA ALA A 222 -15.80 26.46 8.95
C ALA A 222 -15.69 27.62 9.95
N ARG A 223 -14.63 27.68 10.75
CA ARG A 223 -14.39 28.79 11.68
C ARG A 223 -14.29 30.15 10.98
N TYR A 224 -13.60 30.21 9.84
CA TYR A 224 -13.49 31.44 9.08
C TYR A 224 -14.86 31.95 8.60
N HIS A 225 -15.66 31.08 8.00
CA HIS A 225 -16.96 31.45 7.43
C HIS A 225 -18.05 31.68 8.47
N LEU A 226 -17.97 31.01 9.63
CA LEU A 226 -18.90 31.23 10.75
C LEU A 226 -18.53 32.45 11.61
N GLY A 227 -17.34 33.04 11.40
CA GLY A 227 -16.87 34.19 12.17
C GLY A 227 -16.64 33.86 13.65
N GLU A 228 -16.32 32.59 13.97
CA GLU A 228 -16.08 32.18 15.35
C GLU A 228 -14.78 32.75 15.87
N PRO A 229 -14.80 33.50 17.00
CA PRO A 229 -13.58 33.92 17.68
C PRO A 229 -12.79 32.69 18.11
N SER A 230 -11.57 32.55 17.65
CA SER A 230 -10.75 31.37 17.94
C SER A 230 -9.26 31.68 17.83
N ASP A 231 -8.48 31.21 18.81
CA ASP A 231 -7.02 31.19 18.74
C ASP A 231 -6.50 30.11 17.77
N LEU A 232 -7.39 29.26 17.25
CA LEU A 232 -7.05 28.21 16.30
C LEU A 232 -6.99 28.76 14.88
N PRO A 233 -6.14 28.18 14.00
CA PRO A 233 -6.03 28.59 12.63
C PRO A 233 -7.38 28.65 11.90
N THR A 234 -7.57 29.67 11.09
CA THR A 234 -8.70 29.84 10.17
C THR A 234 -8.19 29.78 8.73
N TRP A 235 -9.07 29.49 7.80
CA TRP A 235 -8.74 29.44 6.38
C TRP A 235 -9.90 29.93 5.52
N ALA A 236 -9.66 31.04 4.80
CA ALA A 236 -10.59 31.51 3.77
C ALA A 236 -10.53 30.56 2.56
N SER A 237 -11.64 29.93 2.25
CA SER A 237 -11.78 29.00 1.14
C SER A 237 -13.12 29.24 0.46
N ASP A 238 -13.10 29.68 -0.79
CA ASP A 238 -14.33 29.95 -1.54
C ASP A 238 -15.07 28.65 -1.88
N SER A 239 -14.33 27.60 -2.24
CA SER A 239 -14.91 26.30 -2.58
C SER A 239 -15.50 25.55 -1.36
N TYR A 240 -15.20 25.98 -0.13
CA TYR A 240 -15.76 25.39 1.07
C TYR A 240 -17.26 25.63 1.19
N LEU A 241 -17.72 26.84 0.94
CA LEU A 241 -19.15 27.19 1.03
C LEU A 241 -19.96 26.42 -0.02
N ASP A 242 -19.52 26.42 -1.27
CA ASP A 242 -20.19 25.69 -2.33
C ASP A 242 -20.28 24.19 -2.01
N TRP A 243 -19.18 23.63 -1.47
CA TRP A 243 -19.16 22.23 -1.08
C TRP A 243 -20.06 21.92 0.11
N ILE A 244 -20.02 22.72 1.17
CA ILE A 244 -20.78 22.44 2.41
C ILE A 244 -22.31 22.58 2.17
N GLU A 245 -22.71 23.46 1.26
CA GLU A 245 -24.12 23.65 0.89
C GLU A 245 -24.68 22.42 0.17
N ILE A 246 -23.89 21.80 -0.70
CA ILE A 246 -24.39 20.73 -1.58
C ILE A 246 -23.97 19.31 -1.13
N ARG A 247 -22.96 19.15 -0.27
CA ARG A 247 -22.35 17.84 0.01
C ARG A 247 -23.35 16.80 0.52
N ASP A 248 -24.30 17.22 1.33
CA ASP A 248 -25.26 16.33 1.99
C ASP A 248 -26.58 16.20 1.18
N SER A 249 -26.69 16.90 0.03
CA SER A 249 -27.86 16.85 -0.86
C SER A 249 -27.85 15.66 -1.81
N VAL A 250 -26.72 14.98 -1.97
CA VAL A 250 -26.54 13.81 -2.82
C VAL A 250 -26.07 12.63 -1.99
N TYR A 251 -26.82 11.57 -2.01
CA TYR A 251 -26.44 10.29 -1.41
C TYR A 251 -25.87 9.37 -2.48
N HIS A 252 -24.68 8.85 -2.27
CA HIS A 252 -24.02 7.95 -3.21
C HIS A 252 -23.49 6.69 -2.52
N GLU A 253 -23.52 5.59 -3.24
CA GLU A 253 -22.91 4.31 -2.87
C GLU A 253 -21.92 3.88 -3.94
N SER A 254 -21.01 2.99 -3.59
CA SER A 254 -20.10 2.35 -4.55
C SER A 254 -20.63 0.97 -4.89
N GLU A 255 -20.94 0.76 -6.15
CA GLU A 255 -21.36 -0.53 -6.68
C GLU A 255 -20.24 -1.16 -7.50
N ALA A 256 -20.06 -2.48 -7.37
CA ALA A 256 -19.18 -3.25 -8.25
C ALA A 256 -19.96 -3.74 -9.47
N VAL A 257 -19.58 -3.28 -10.64
CA VAL A 257 -20.15 -3.71 -11.92
C VAL A 257 -19.29 -4.84 -12.46
N TRP A 258 -19.85 -6.03 -12.48
CA TRP A 258 -19.16 -7.21 -13.00
C TRP A 258 -19.27 -7.28 -14.51
N ILE A 259 -18.11 -7.38 -15.19
CA ILE A 259 -18.01 -7.70 -16.61
C ILE A 259 -18.05 -9.23 -16.77
N ASP A 260 -17.25 -9.91 -15.95
CA ASP A 260 -17.21 -11.37 -15.84
C ASP A 260 -16.57 -11.75 -14.49
N ASP A 261 -17.13 -12.72 -13.80
CA ASP A 261 -16.61 -13.16 -12.49
C ASP A 261 -15.60 -14.34 -12.59
N TYR A 262 -14.96 -14.51 -13.74
CA TYR A 262 -14.04 -15.61 -14.07
C TYR A 262 -12.95 -15.81 -13.00
N LEU A 263 -12.32 -14.72 -12.55
CA LEU A 263 -11.25 -14.78 -11.58
C LEU A 263 -11.77 -15.16 -10.18
N ALA A 264 -12.96 -14.65 -9.82
CA ALA A 264 -13.60 -15.02 -8.56
C ALA A 264 -14.03 -16.50 -8.56
N ARG A 265 -14.52 -17.01 -9.70
CA ARG A 265 -14.84 -18.45 -9.85
C ARG A 265 -13.60 -19.32 -9.74
N ASP A 266 -12.48 -18.92 -10.36
CA ASP A 266 -11.24 -19.69 -10.25
C ASP A 266 -10.68 -19.67 -8.82
N ALA A 267 -10.72 -18.51 -8.14
CA ALA A 267 -10.31 -18.41 -6.75
C ALA A 267 -11.20 -19.23 -5.81
N ALA A 268 -12.52 -19.23 -6.04
CA ALA A 268 -13.47 -20.05 -5.30
C ALA A 268 -13.23 -21.54 -5.53
N LYS A 269 -12.94 -21.96 -6.77
CA LYS A 269 -12.57 -23.33 -7.09
C LYS A 269 -11.33 -23.77 -6.31
N TRP A 270 -10.26 -22.94 -6.34
CA TRP A 270 -9.07 -23.22 -5.55
C TRP A 270 -9.38 -23.37 -4.06
N ALA A 271 -10.20 -22.48 -3.51
CA ALA A 271 -10.57 -22.49 -2.10
C ALA A 271 -11.37 -23.74 -1.70
N CYS A 272 -12.16 -24.31 -2.62
CA CYS A 272 -12.87 -25.57 -2.38
C CYS A 272 -11.95 -26.80 -2.45
N GLU A 273 -10.88 -26.73 -3.24
CA GLU A 273 -9.93 -27.84 -3.45
C GLU A 273 -8.81 -27.86 -2.41
N ASN A 274 -8.56 -26.75 -1.71
CA ASN A 274 -7.43 -26.56 -0.80
C ASN A 274 -7.89 -26.13 0.60
N ARG A 275 -6.95 -26.06 1.54
CA ARG A 275 -7.16 -25.56 2.90
C ARG A 275 -6.20 -24.40 3.16
N GLY A 276 -6.53 -23.24 2.59
CA GLY A 276 -5.65 -22.10 2.59
C GLY A 276 -6.36 -20.76 2.76
N ILE A 277 -5.62 -19.68 2.56
CA ILE A 277 -6.15 -18.32 2.66
C ILE A 277 -6.21 -17.70 1.27
N VAL A 278 -7.41 -17.26 0.84
CA VAL A 278 -7.57 -16.41 -0.33
C VAL A 278 -7.47 -14.96 0.11
N TRP A 279 -6.40 -14.30 -0.28
CA TRP A 279 -6.16 -12.89 0.03
C TRP A 279 -6.79 -11.98 -1.03
N TYR A 280 -7.59 -11.01 -0.60
CA TYR A 280 -8.22 -10.03 -1.49
C TYR A 280 -7.87 -8.59 -1.12
N GLN A 281 -7.85 -7.73 -2.14
CA GLN A 281 -7.69 -6.28 -2.00
C GLN A 281 -9.03 -5.55 -2.11
N HIS A 282 -9.92 -6.02 -2.98
CA HIS A 282 -11.21 -5.41 -3.30
C HIS A 282 -12.35 -6.15 -2.59
N GLY A 283 -13.16 -5.42 -1.79
CA GLY A 283 -14.24 -6.00 -0.98
C GLY A 283 -15.25 -6.80 -1.79
N ALA A 284 -15.69 -6.28 -2.95
CA ALA A 284 -16.62 -6.97 -3.83
C ALA A 284 -16.06 -8.30 -4.34
N PHE A 285 -14.76 -8.36 -4.66
CA PHE A 285 -14.11 -9.59 -5.07
C PHE A 285 -14.09 -10.63 -3.94
N GLY A 286 -13.66 -10.22 -2.75
CA GLY A 286 -13.63 -11.12 -1.58
C GLY A 286 -15.00 -11.67 -1.24
N GLN A 287 -16.03 -10.83 -1.28
CA GLN A 287 -17.41 -11.24 -1.07
C GLN A 287 -17.86 -12.25 -2.12
N ARG A 288 -17.60 -11.99 -3.40
CA ARG A 288 -17.97 -12.90 -4.49
C ARG A 288 -17.32 -14.26 -4.37
N VAL A 289 -16.02 -14.32 -4.02
CA VAL A 289 -15.31 -15.58 -3.77
C VAL A 289 -15.93 -16.34 -2.59
N ALA A 290 -16.21 -15.65 -1.48
CA ALA A 290 -16.80 -16.26 -0.31
C ALA A 290 -18.19 -16.84 -0.59
N GLU A 291 -19.02 -16.13 -1.35
CA GLU A 291 -20.34 -16.58 -1.80
C GLU A 291 -20.25 -17.83 -2.68
N LEU A 292 -19.38 -17.80 -3.70
CA LEU A 292 -19.22 -18.90 -4.64
C LEU A 292 -18.68 -20.18 -3.99
N ALA A 293 -17.76 -20.03 -3.02
CA ALA A 293 -17.15 -21.15 -2.32
C ALA A 293 -17.89 -21.58 -1.04
N GLY A 294 -18.82 -20.76 -0.54
CA GLY A 294 -19.52 -21.02 0.73
C GLY A 294 -18.60 -21.03 1.96
N ILE A 295 -17.57 -20.16 1.96
CA ILE A 295 -16.54 -20.08 3.01
C ILE A 295 -16.52 -18.73 3.73
N PRO A 296 -15.92 -18.64 4.94
CA PRO A 296 -15.89 -17.40 5.70
C PRO A 296 -15.14 -16.27 5.01
N LEU A 297 -15.72 -15.06 5.12
CA LEU A 297 -15.11 -13.79 4.71
C LEU A 297 -14.60 -13.02 5.93
N HIS A 298 -13.31 -12.73 5.98
CA HIS A 298 -12.66 -11.93 7.02
C HIS A 298 -12.26 -10.56 6.47
N GLY A 299 -13.10 -9.57 6.75
CA GLY A 299 -12.85 -8.15 6.50
C GLY A 299 -12.31 -7.42 7.73
N GLY A 300 -12.38 -6.09 7.71
CA GLY A 300 -12.03 -5.23 8.86
C GLY A 300 -13.17 -5.08 9.87
N GLY A 301 -12.96 -4.15 10.83
CA GLY A 301 -13.93 -3.76 11.83
C GLY A 301 -13.69 -4.34 13.21
N ILE A 302 -14.59 -4.03 14.14
CA ILE A 302 -14.48 -4.44 15.55
C ILE A 302 -14.49 -5.98 15.66
N GLY A 303 -13.54 -6.55 16.42
CA GLY A 303 -13.42 -8.00 16.62
C GLY A 303 -12.96 -8.79 15.37
N ALA A 304 -12.49 -8.12 14.31
CA ALA A 304 -12.03 -8.80 13.09
C ALA A 304 -10.82 -9.71 13.36
N GLU A 305 -9.96 -9.32 14.29
CA GLU A 305 -8.80 -10.12 14.70
C GLU A 305 -9.22 -11.42 15.38
N ASP A 306 -10.10 -11.34 16.37
CA ASP A 306 -10.57 -12.52 17.10
C ASP A 306 -11.25 -13.51 16.16
N ARG A 307 -12.04 -13.01 15.20
CA ARG A 307 -12.73 -13.86 14.23
C ARG A 307 -11.77 -14.65 13.34
N ILE A 308 -10.75 -13.99 12.77
CA ILE A 308 -9.80 -14.71 11.88
C ILE A 308 -8.89 -15.63 12.69
N LEU A 309 -8.49 -15.25 13.91
CA LEU A 309 -7.68 -16.10 14.78
C LEU A 309 -8.45 -17.28 15.41
N ALA A 310 -9.78 -17.28 15.32
CA ALA A 310 -10.62 -18.41 15.70
C ALA A 310 -10.62 -19.54 14.64
N GLU A 311 -10.21 -19.28 13.42
CA GLU A 311 -10.10 -20.28 12.35
C GLU A 311 -9.03 -21.34 12.68
N ARG A 312 -9.30 -22.61 12.32
CA ARG A 312 -8.45 -23.76 12.66
C ARG A 312 -7.89 -24.51 11.45
N GLY A 313 -8.09 -23.98 10.24
CA GLY A 313 -7.60 -24.62 9.02
C GLY A 313 -8.42 -25.82 8.54
N ASP A 314 -9.62 -26.02 9.05
CA ASP A 314 -10.51 -27.09 8.64
C ASP A 314 -11.04 -26.88 7.21
N ARG A 315 -11.04 -25.64 6.77
CA ARG A 315 -11.48 -25.16 5.45
C ARG A 315 -10.66 -23.95 5.03
N SER A 316 -10.76 -23.56 3.76
CA SER A 316 -10.22 -22.27 3.31
C SER A 316 -11.02 -21.10 3.86
N ILE A 317 -10.36 -19.93 3.90
CA ILE A 317 -10.97 -18.65 4.29
C ILE A 317 -10.64 -17.57 3.26
N VAL A 318 -11.46 -16.53 3.19
CA VAL A 318 -11.21 -15.34 2.38
C VAL A 318 -10.83 -14.19 3.31
N ALA A 319 -9.67 -13.57 3.12
CA ALA A 319 -9.15 -12.56 4.04
C ALA A 319 -8.68 -11.28 3.34
N SER A 320 -9.00 -10.12 3.93
CA SER A 320 -8.58 -8.81 3.43
C SER A 320 -7.09 -8.58 3.68
N ILE A 321 -6.32 -8.30 2.62
CA ILE A 321 -4.91 -7.89 2.73
C ILE A 321 -4.79 -6.66 3.62
N LYS A 322 -5.63 -5.65 3.41
CA LYS A 322 -5.62 -4.40 4.18
C LYS A 322 -5.83 -4.61 5.68
N SER A 323 -6.70 -5.56 6.06
CA SER A 323 -7.09 -5.75 7.47
C SER A 323 -6.26 -6.80 8.19
N HIS A 324 -5.77 -7.81 7.47
CA HIS A 324 -5.13 -8.99 8.05
C HIS A 324 -3.74 -9.29 7.48
N GLY A 325 -3.33 -8.60 6.41
CA GLY A 325 -2.00 -8.75 5.80
C GLY A 325 -0.87 -8.27 6.72
N THR A 326 -1.16 -7.45 7.73
CA THR A 326 -0.19 -6.97 8.72
C THR A 326 -0.67 -7.22 10.15
N GLY A 327 0.26 -7.34 11.12
CA GLY A 327 -0.04 -7.35 12.54
C GLY A 327 -0.79 -8.58 13.08
N ARG A 328 -0.92 -9.68 12.33
CA ARG A 328 -1.59 -10.90 12.77
C ARG A 328 -0.58 -12.01 13.02
N ASP A 329 -0.70 -12.69 14.16
CA ASP A 329 0.11 -13.83 14.52
C ASP A 329 -0.76 -15.03 14.87
N GLY A 330 -0.36 -16.22 14.43
CA GLY A 330 -1.06 -17.48 14.73
C GLY A 330 -1.68 -18.20 13.53
N LEU A 331 -1.85 -17.52 12.38
CA LEU A 331 -2.41 -18.14 11.16
C LEU A 331 -1.50 -19.25 10.63
N GLN A 332 -0.17 -19.10 10.74
CA GLN A 332 0.82 -20.08 10.32
C GLN A 332 0.66 -21.44 11.00
N ARG A 333 0.00 -21.50 12.16
CA ARG A 333 -0.23 -22.77 12.88
C ARG A 333 -1.23 -23.67 12.18
N PHE A 334 -2.09 -23.09 11.34
CA PHE A 334 -3.23 -23.76 10.74
C PHE A 334 -3.20 -23.78 9.22
N PHE A 335 -2.49 -22.82 8.62
CA PHE A 335 -2.40 -22.65 7.17
C PHE A 335 -0.96 -22.68 6.68
N SER A 336 -0.72 -23.35 5.57
CA SER A 336 0.56 -23.38 4.83
C SER A 336 0.38 -23.02 3.36
N GLU A 337 -0.85 -22.83 2.90
CA GLU A 337 -1.17 -22.47 1.52
C GLU A 337 -1.95 -21.16 1.45
N GLN A 338 -1.67 -20.38 0.43
CA GLN A 338 -2.37 -19.13 0.20
C GLN A 338 -2.44 -18.76 -1.28
N LEU A 339 -3.54 -18.10 -1.65
CA LEU A 339 -3.77 -17.54 -2.97
C LEU A 339 -3.88 -16.02 -2.86
N VAL A 340 -2.99 -15.30 -3.53
CA VAL A 340 -3.01 -13.83 -3.62
C VAL A 340 -3.80 -13.44 -4.86
N SER A 341 -5.08 -13.16 -4.70
CA SER A 341 -5.99 -12.92 -5.82
C SER A 341 -5.81 -11.54 -6.48
N ASN A 342 -5.37 -10.57 -5.73
CA ASN A 342 -5.07 -9.21 -6.21
C ASN A 342 -3.67 -8.83 -5.73
N PRO A 343 -2.60 -9.16 -6.47
CA PRO A 343 -1.23 -8.98 -6.01
C PRO A 343 -0.90 -7.50 -5.74
N PRO A 344 -0.36 -7.15 -4.56
CA PRO A 344 0.09 -5.79 -4.30
C PRO A 344 1.34 -5.46 -5.13
N SER A 345 1.49 -4.18 -5.50
CA SER A 345 2.67 -3.68 -6.22
C SER A 345 3.82 -3.26 -5.29
N SER A 346 3.66 -3.44 -4.00
CA SER A 346 4.62 -3.05 -2.95
C SER A 346 5.37 -4.27 -2.42
N GLY A 347 6.70 -4.26 -2.49
CA GLY A 347 7.54 -5.30 -1.90
C GLY A 347 7.32 -5.44 -0.39
N SER A 348 7.09 -4.32 0.32
CA SER A 348 6.82 -4.38 1.75
C SER A 348 5.47 -5.00 2.10
N ASP A 349 4.46 -4.85 1.23
CA ASP A 349 3.16 -5.49 1.44
C ASP A 349 3.26 -7.00 1.22
N TRP A 350 4.05 -7.42 0.23
CA TRP A 350 4.37 -8.84 0.02
C TRP A 350 5.15 -9.42 1.20
N GLU A 351 6.17 -8.73 1.72
CA GLU A 351 6.93 -9.18 2.88
C GLU A 351 6.02 -9.43 4.08
N GLN A 352 5.10 -8.51 4.36
CA GLN A 352 4.13 -8.64 5.43
C GLN A 352 3.13 -9.79 5.18
N LEU A 353 2.65 -9.91 3.95
CA LEU A 353 1.68 -10.93 3.56
C LEU A 353 2.28 -12.34 3.65
N LEU A 354 3.43 -12.55 3.03
CA LEU A 354 4.15 -13.83 3.07
C LEU A 354 4.52 -14.19 4.52
N GLY A 355 4.89 -13.18 5.31
CA GLY A 355 5.17 -13.33 6.73
C GLY A 355 3.97 -13.74 7.60
N ARG A 356 2.75 -13.83 7.05
CA ARG A 356 1.60 -14.38 7.80
C ARG A 356 1.70 -15.88 7.97
N LEU A 357 2.22 -16.59 6.98
CA LEU A 357 2.37 -18.03 6.98
C LEU A 357 3.82 -18.49 7.12
N HIS A 358 4.75 -17.82 6.45
CA HIS A 358 6.19 -18.11 6.53
C HIS A 358 6.83 -17.38 7.71
N ARG A 359 6.74 -18.00 8.88
CA ARG A 359 7.31 -17.46 10.13
C ARG A 359 7.54 -18.59 11.16
N ILE A 360 8.24 -18.25 12.23
CA ILE A 360 8.51 -19.16 13.35
C ILE A 360 7.19 -19.79 13.86
N GLY A 361 7.20 -21.11 14.03
CA GLY A 361 6.04 -21.88 14.47
C GLY A 361 5.14 -22.36 13.30
N GLN A 362 5.58 -22.27 12.05
CA GLN A 362 4.97 -22.98 10.93
C GLN A 362 5.27 -24.47 11.06
N PRO A 363 4.24 -25.36 11.15
CA PRO A 363 4.44 -26.80 11.36
C PRO A 363 4.72 -27.58 10.06
N ARG A 364 4.62 -26.93 8.90
CA ARG A 364 4.89 -27.52 7.59
C ARG A 364 6.27 -27.15 7.10
N ASP A 365 6.88 -28.04 6.34
CA ASP A 365 8.21 -27.82 5.75
C ASP A 365 8.19 -26.81 4.60
N GLU A 366 7.01 -26.56 4.03
CA GLU A 366 6.84 -25.64 2.92
C GLU A 366 5.59 -24.76 3.08
N VAL A 367 5.71 -23.51 2.70
CA VAL A 367 4.62 -22.56 2.53
C VAL A 367 4.45 -22.25 1.04
N VAL A 368 3.28 -22.59 0.50
CA VAL A 368 2.96 -22.40 -0.92
C VAL A 368 2.13 -21.13 -1.08
N THR A 369 2.58 -20.23 -1.95
CA THR A 369 1.86 -19.01 -2.33
C THR A 369 1.58 -19.05 -3.81
N LEU A 370 0.32 -19.02 -4.19
CA LEU A 370 -0.09 -18.83 -5.58
C LEU A 370 -0.50 -17.38 -5.79
N ALA A 371 -0.18 -16.82 -6.96
CA ALA A 371 -0.59 -15.48 -7.33
C ALA A 371 -1.03 -15.44 -8.79
N TYR A 372 -2.03 -14.62 -9.10
CA TYR A 372 -2.43 -14.37 -10.48
C TYR A 372 -1.48 -13.38 -11.15
N ARG A 373 -1.07 -13.71 -12.38
CA ARG A 373 -0.21 -12.89 -13.25
C ARG A 373 -0.76 -12.75 -14.67
N HIS A 374 -2.02 -13.05 -14.84
CA HIS A 374 -2.74 -13.29 -16.11
C HIS A 374 -2.95 -12.04 -16.99
N THR A 375 -2.69 -10.84 -16.49
CA THR A 375 -2.75 -9.58 -17.26
C THR A 375 -1.51 -8.73 -17.01
N PRO A 376 -1.16 -7.80 -17.92
CA PRO A 376 -0.04 -6.88 -17.71
C PRO A 376 -0.11 -6.14 -16.38
N GLU A 377 -1.29 -5.69 -15.95
CA GLU A 377 -1.48 -4.95 -14.68
C GLU A 377 -1.08 -5.78 -13.47
N TYR A 378 -1.32 -7.08 -13.50
CA TYR A 378 -0.97 -7.99 -12.41
C TYR A 378 0.48 -8.42 -12.49
N ALA A 379 0.99 -8.66 -13.71
CA ALA A 379 2.40 -8.95 -13.95
C ALA A 379 3.28 -7.78 -13.47
N ASP A 380 2.99 -6.56 -13.92
CA ASP A 380 3.71 -5.35 -13.54
C ASP A 380 3.67 -5.09 -12.02
N ALA A 381 2.55 -5.41 -11.36
CA ALA A 381 2.45 -5.27 -9.91
C ALA A 381 3.44 -6.19 -9.18
N ILE A 382 3.54 -7.45 -9.61
CA ILE A 382 4.47 -8.42 -9.03
C ILE A 382 5.92 -8.02 -9.35
N ASP A 383 6.22 -7.67 -10.59
CA ASP A 383 7.56 -7.29 -11.02
C ASP A 383 8.07 -6.05 -10.29
N ASN A 384 7.20 -5.06 -10.08
CA ASN A 384 7.49 -3.88 -9.25
C ASN A 384 7.76 -4.26 -7.78
N ALA A 385 6.96 -5.17 -7.22
CA ALA A 385 7.17 -5.64 -5.85
C ALA A 385 8.52 -6.35 -5.69
N ILE A 386 8.92 -7.18 -6.66
CA ILE A 386 10.21 -7.86 -6.67
C ILE A 386 11.36 -6.86 -6.80
N LYS A 387 11.25 -5.87 -7.71
CA LYS A 387 12.25 -4.79 -7.87
C LYS A 387 12.45 -4.05 -6.55
N GLN A 388 11.36 -3.70 -5.86
CA GLN A 388 11.43 -3.05 -4.54
C GLN A 388 12.02 -3.96 -3.46
N ALA A 389 11.64 -5.23 -3.41
CA ALA A 389 12.16 -6.18 -2.43
C ALA A 389 13.69 -6.37 -2.58
N ARG A 390 14.19 -6.50 -3.82
CA ARG A 390 15.63 -6.58 -4.10
C ARG A 390 16.37 -5.33 -3.61
N TRP A 391 15.82 -4.16 -3.91
CA TRP A 391 16.41 -2.91 -3.44
C TRP A 391 16.41 -2.79 -1.91
N VAL A 392 15.29 -3.14 -1.24
CA VAL A 392 15.21 -3.15 0.23
C VAL A 392 16.23 -4.11 0.82
N GLN A 393 16.43 -5.28 0.22
CA GLN A 393 17.44 -6.25 0.64
C GLN A 393 18.85 -5.69 0.46
N GLY A 394 19.13 -5.02 -0.66
CA GLY A 394 20.43 -4.37 -0.92
C GLY A 394 20.77 -3.29 0.11
N VAL A 395 19.84 -2.37 0.36
CA VAL A 395 20.02 -1.24 1.29
C VAL A 395 19.90 -1.67 2.75
N GLY A 396 18.89 -2.46 3.09
CA GLY A 396 18.59 -2.86 4.47
C GLY A 396 19.38 -4.06 4.97
N GLY A 397 19.88 -4.89 4.07
CA GLY A 397 20.59 -6.14 4.38
C GLY A 397 19.70 -7.27 4.91
N ASN A 398 18.43 -7.02 5.13
CA ASN A 398 17.49 -8.03 5.58
C ASN A 398 16.95 -8.82 4.38
N LEU A 399 17.05 -10.14 4.45
CA LEU A 399 16.51 -11.02 3.42
C LEU A 399 15.01 -10.77 3.26
N GLN A 400 14.60 -10.49 2.02
CA GLN A 400 13.20 -10.30 1.68
C GLN A 400 12.61 -11.62 1.18
N LYS A 401 11.42 -11.98 1.66
CA LYS A 401 10.76 -13.27 1.31
C LYS A 401 10.55 -13.43 -0.18
N LEU A 402 10.21 -12.35 -0.91
CA LEU A 402 10.14 -12.38 -2.37
C LEU A 402 11.48 -12.67 -3.05
N CYS A 403 12.62 -12.38 -2.40
CA CYS A 403 13.95 -12.63 -2.96
C CYS A 403 14.51 -14.00 -2.57
N THR A 404 14.06 -14.56 -1.45
CA THR A 404 14.52 -15.88 -0.93
C THR A 404 13.60 -17.01 -1.34
N ALA A 405 12.37 -16.71 -1.73
CA ALA A 405 11.42 -17.71 -2.22
C ALA A 405 11.93 -18.40 -3.51
N SER A 406 11.58 -19.66 -3.66
CA SER A 406 11.62 -20.33 -4.96
C SER A 406 10.47 -19.78 -5.82
N VAL A 407 10.79 -18.90 -6.78
CA VAL A 407 9.78 -18.23 -7.63
C VAL A 407 9.81 -18.87 -9.00
N ILE A 408 8.80 -19.70 -9.32
CA ILE A 408 8.78 -20.52 -10.55
C ILE A 408 8.53 -19.66 -11.78
N PHE A 409 7.64 -18.66 -11.70
CA PHE A 409 7.28 -17.80 -12.85
C PHE A 409 8.33 -16.74 -13.23
N LEU A 410 9.45 -16.65 -12.51
CA LEU A 410 10.58 -15.78 -12.87
C LEU A 410 11.63 -16.48 -13.73
N THR A 411 11.43 -17.76 -14.02
CA THR A 411 12.31 -18.47 -14.96
C THR A 411 12.00 -17.99 -16.37
N PRO A 412 12.98 -17.46 -17.13
CA PRO A 412 12.77 -16.91 -18.49
C PRO A 412 12.31 -17.97 -19.47
#